data_4198053c77c4c82f80c5610796a2091e
#
_entry.id   4198053c77c4c82f80c5610796a2091e
#
_cell.length_a   1.000
_cell.length_b   1.000
_cell.length_c   1.000
_cell.angle_alpha   90.00
_cell.angle_beta   90.00
_cell.angle_gamma   90.00
#
_symmetry.space_group_name_H-M   'P 1'
#
loop_
_entity.id
_entity.type
_entity.pdbx_description
1 polymer ?
#
loop_
_entity_poly.entity_id
_entity_poly.type
_entity_poly.pdbx_seq_one_letter_code
_entity_poly.pdbx_strand_id
1 'polypeptide(L)'
;RQTDAFTPGGVMGKRPDYAVTVYCNLIRRSFRDVPIIIGGIEASLRRLAHYDYWSDKLKRSILLDSQADLLLYGMGERSIVEVADALNDGMDVHDITYIDGTVFRVKAPDENLSYLRLPDYQSLLENPKKYAESFYLQYQNTDPFSAKRLLEPYGVQEFVVQNPPQKPLSQQEMDHVYGLPYCRTYHPSYEKLGGVPAISEVRFSLASNRGCFGACSFCALTFHQGRIIQTRSHESILDEAEKMTHEPDFKGYIHDVGGPTANFRQPACKKQLTKGACQNRQCLFPTPCKNMIADHSDYVALLRKLR
;
A
#
# COMPACT_ATOMS: atom_id res chain seq x y z
N ARG A 1 2.95 23.73 -13.30
CA ARG A 1 2.18 24.21 -12.13
C ARG A 1 2.99 25.30 -11.44
N GLN A 2 2.35 26.33 -10.93
CA GLN A 2 3.04 27.40 -10.21
C GLN A 2 3.22 27.11 -8.71
N THR A 3 2.51 26.11 -8.17
CA THR A 3 2.56 25.74 -6.76
C THR A 3 2.57 24.23 -6.57
N ASP A 4 3.18 23.76 -5.47
CA ASP A 4 3.15 22.36 -5.01
C ASP A 4 2.57 22.30 -3.59
N ALA A 5 1.31 21.94 -3.45
CA ALA A 5 0.62 21.89 -2.17
C ALA A 5 1.23 20.92 -1.14
N PHE A 6 2.08 19.99 -1.57
CA PHE A 6 2.73 19.01 -0.69
C PHE A 6 4.11 19.46 -0.18
N THR A 7 4.51 20.70 -0.47
CA THR A 7 5.76 21.27 0.05
C THR A 7 5.49 22.39 1.03
N PRO A 8 6.43 22.69 1.93
CA PRO A 8 6.30 23.83 2.84
C PRO A 8 6.09 25.13 2.08
N GLY A 9 5.04 25.89 2.45
CA GLY A 9 4.62 27.12 1.79
C GLY A 9 4.17 26.97 0.33
N GLY A 10 3.96 25.75 -0.15
CA GLY A 10 3.53 25.50 -1.53
C GLY A 10 4.62 25.71 -2.58
N VAL A 11 5.88 25.73 -2.19
CA VAL A 11 7.00 26.09 -3.07
C VAL A 11 7.35 24.95 -4.04
N MET A 12 7.36 25.22 -5.35
CA MET A 12 7.72 24.28 -6.39
C MET A 12 9.20 23.84 -6.33
N GLY A 13 9.47 22.63 -6.82
CA GLY A 13 10.84 22.11 -7.01
C GLY A 13 11.57 21.70 -5.72
N LYS A 14 10.84 21.57 -4.59
CA LYS A 14 11.42 21.13 -3.31
C LYS A 14 11.34 19.62 -3.08
N ARG A 15 10.45 18.94 -3.77
CA ARG A 15 10.34 17.48 -3.69
C ARG A 15 11.17 16.85 -4.81
N PRO A 16 12.01 15.83 -4.51
CA PRO A 16 12.69 15.09 -5.55
C PRO A 16 11.71 14.25 -6.35
N ASP A 17 11.97 14.10 -7.64
CA ASP A 17 11.39 13.02 -8.41
C ASP A 17 11.95 11.69 -7.88
N TYR A 18 11.14 10.62 -7.87
CA TYR A 18 11.55 9.32 -7.31
C TYR A 18 12.03 9.40 -5.85
N ALA A 19 11.21 9.99 -4.99
CA ALA A 19 11.55 10.36 -3.62
C ALA A 19 12.16 9.20 -2.81
N VAL A 20 11.58 7.99 -2.89
CA VAL A 20 12.10 6.81 -2.18
C VAL A 20 13.55 6.51 -2.61
N THR A 21 13.82 6.47 -3.90
CA THR A 21 15.19 6.21 -4.42
C THR A 21 16.19 7.28 -3.97
N VAL A 22 15.80 8.56 -4.04
CA VAL A 22 16.66 9.67 -3.62
C VAL A 22 16.99 9.60 -2.14
N TYR A 23 15.98 9.39 -1.29
CA TYR A 23 16.17 9.32 0.16
C TYR A 23 16.97 8.10 0.58
N CYS A 24 16.73 6.93 0.01
CA CYS A 24 17.53 5.73 0.28
C CYS A 24 19.01 5.96 -0.07
N ASN A 25 19.29 6.56 -1.23
CA ASN A 25 20.66 6.86 -1.63
C ASN A 25 21.34 7.86 -0.70
N LEU A 26 20.63 8.87 -0.20
CA LEU A 26 21.15 9.81 0.80
C LEU A 26 21.45 9.12 2.14
N ILE A 27 20.55 8.27 2.61
CA ILE A 27 20.74 7.49 3.83
C ILE A 27 21.95 6.56 3.69
N ARG A 28 22.05 5.82 2.58
CA ARG A 28 23.13 4.87 2.35
C ARG A 28 24.51 5.54 2.27
N ARG A 29 24.58 6.77 1.75
CA ARG A 29 25.82 7.57 1.74
C ARG A 29 26.27 8.00 3.15
N SER A 30 25.30 8.29 4.02
CA SER A 30 25.56 8.75 5.39
C SER A 30 25.74 7.60 6.38
N PHE A 31 25.01 6.50 6.17
CA PHE A 31 24.93 5.34 7.07
C PHE A 31 25.01 4.06 6.25
N ARG A 32 26.25 3.54 6.05
CA ARG A 32 26.48 2.42 5.13
C ARG A 32 25.81 1.12 5.55
N ASP A 33 25.82 0.83 6.85
CA ASP A 33 25.44 -0.47 7.40
C ASP A 33 24.03 -0.49 8.06
N VAL A 34 23.30 0.64 8.01
CA VAL A 34 21.96 0.72 8.56
C VAL A 34 20.97 0.01 7.63
N PRO A 35 20.15 -0.93 8.10
CA PRO A 35 19.10 -1.53 7.30
C PRO A 35 18.11 -0.47 6.77
N ILE A 36 17.86 -0.49 5.47
CA ILE A 36 16.89 0.41 4.83
C ILE A 36 15.68 -0.41 4.40
N ILE A 37 14.56 -0.14 5.08
CA ILE A 37 13.28 -0.78 4.78
C ILE A 37 12.38 0.26 4.15
N ILE A 38 11.87 -0.01 2.95
CA ILE A 38 11.00 0.90 2.21
C ILE A 38 9.56 0.41 2.19
N GLY A 39 8.61 1.34 2.14
CA GLY A 39 7.19 1.05 2.11
C GLY A 39 6.37 2.20 1.51
N GLY A 40 5.07 2.17 1.74
CA GLY A 40 4.14 3.15 1.22
C GLY A 40 3.80 2.94 -0.26
N ILE A 41 3.01 3.84 -0.83
CA ILE A 41 2.41 3.63 -2.16
C ILE A 41 3.46 3.58 -3.29
N GLU A 42 4.50 4.42 -3.22
CA GLU A 42 5.55 4.44 -4.25
C GLU A 42 6.30 3.11 -4.29
N ALA A 43 6.77 2.63 -3.15
CA ALA A 43 7.46 1.35 -3.05
C ALA A 43 6.55 0.18 -3.42
N SER A 44 5.32 0.17 -2.90
CA SER A 44 4.34 -0.89 -3.13
C SER A 44 4.01 -1.07 -4.62
N LEU A 45 3.79 0.02 -5.36
CA LEU A 45 3.43 -0.05 -6.78
C LEU A 45 4.63 -0.31 -7.70
N ARG A 46 5.85 -0.02 -7.23
CA ARG A 46 7.11 -0.18 -7.99
C ARG A 46 7.96 -1.36 -7.51
N ARG A 47 7.38 -2.29 -6.76
CA ARG A 47 8.08 -3.41 -6.13
C ARG A 47 8.65 -4.46 -7.10
N LEU A 48 8.09 -4.56 -8.29
CA LEU A 48 8.54 -5.39 -9.41
C LEU A 48 8.81 -4.51 -10.63
N ALA A 49 9.20 -5.09 -11.76
CA ALA A 49 9.35 -4.35 -13.00
C ALA A 49 8.03 -3.65 -13.37
N HIS A 50 8.12 -2.37 -13.68
CA HIS A 50 6.94 -1.52 -13.88
C HIS A 50 7.15 -0.50 -14.99
N TYR A 51 6.04 -0.10 -15.63
CA TYR A 51 6.06 1.02 -16.56
C TYR A 51 5.99 2.34 -15.80
N ASP A 52 7.01 3.17 -15.98
CA ASP A 52 7.07 4.51 -15.42
C ASP A 52 6.55 5.53 -16.43
N TYR A 53 5.34 6.02 -16.17
CA TYR A 53 4.64 6.96 -17.04
C TYR A 53 5.43 8.27 -17.31
N TRP A 54 6.15 8.78 -16.30
CA TRP A 54 6.90 10.03 -16.44
C TRP A 54 8.07 9.93 -17.41
N SER A 55 8.83 8.85 -17.34
CA SER A 55 9.98 8.63 -18.21
C SER A 55 9.63 7.87 -19.50
N ASP A 56 8.40 7.39 -19.65
CA ASP A 56 7.94 6.53 -20.74
C ASP A 56 8.85 5.30 -20.92
N LYS A 57 9.18 4.64 -19.80
CA LYS A 57 10.12 3.51 -19.80
C LYS A 57 9.69 2.42 -18.83
N LEU A 58 10.05 1.18 -19.15
CA LEU A 58 10.08 0.11 -18.16
C LEU A 58 11.27 0.31 -17.21
N LYS A 59 10.96 0.28 -15.90
CA LYS A 59 11.94 0.37 -14.82
C LYS A 59 12.05 -0.96 -14.10
N ARG A 60 13.19 -1.20 -13.49
CA ARG A 60 13.41 -2.33 -12.59
C ARG A 60 12.61 -2.15 -11.31
N SER A 61 12.58 -3.20 -10.48
CA SER A 61 12.12 -3.07 -9.10
C SER A 61 12.78 -1.89 -8.39
N ILE A 62 11.98 -1.07 -7.69
CA ILE A 62 12.49 0.03 -6.87
C ILE A 62 13.45 -0.46 -5.78
N LEU A 63 13.32 -1.71 -5.33
CA LEU A 63 14.25 -2.32 -4.37
C LEU A 63 15.68 -2.37 -4.91
N LEU A 64 15.85 -2.63 -6.20
CA LEU A 64 17.16 -2.62 -6.86
C LEU A 64 17.67 -1.20 -7.10
N ASP A 65 16.80 -0.31 -7.57
CA ASP A 65 17.19 1.07 -7.93
C ASP A 65 17.44 1.95 -6.71
N SER A 66 16.77 1.71 -5.58
CA SER A 66 16.95 2.44 -4.33
C SER A 66 18.08 1.90 -3.45
N GLN A 67 18.58 0.70 -3.71
CA GLN A 67 19.53 -0.01 -2.86
C GLN A 67 19.00 -0.25 -1.42
N ALA A 68 17.69 -0.31 -1.27
CA ALA A 68 17.08 -0.73 0.00
C ALA A 68 17.28 -2.23 0.23
N ASP A 69 17.20 -2.66 1.48
CA ASP A 69 17.45 -4.05 1.86
C ASP A 69 16.17 -4.88 1.83
N LEU A 70 15.05 -4.27 2.23
CA LEU A 70 13.73 -4.91 2.28
C LEU A 70 12.64 -3.93 1.86
N LEU A 71 11.59 -4.43 1.22
CA LEU A 71 10.41 -3.64 0.85
C LEU A 71 9.14 -4.26 1.45
N LEU A 72 8.32 -3.42 2.08
CA LEU A 72 6.98 -3.77 2.55
C LEU A 72 5.96 -3.23 1.57
N TYR A 73 5.07 -4.08 1.07
CA TYR A 73 4.05 -3.66 0.13
C TYR A 73 2.63 -3.87 0.68
N GLY A 74 1.69 -3.15 0.12
CA GLY A 74 0.30 -3.20 0.59
C GLY A 74 0.11 -2.47 1.91
N MET A 75 -0.76 -3.02 2.76
CA MET A 75 -1.00 -2.55 4.11
C MET A 75 0.01 -3.23 5.05
N GLY A 76 1.04 -2.49 5.42
CA GLY A 76 2.25 -3.03 6.04
C GLY A 76 2.26 -3.09 7.57
N GLU A 77 1.14 -2.83 8.25
CA GLU A 77 1.13 -2.70 9.72
C GLU A 77 1.63 -3.94 10.45
N ARG A 78 1.18 -5.14 10.05
CA ARG A 78 1.70 -6.39 10.64
C ARG A 78 3.13 -6.66 10.20
N SER A 79 3.40 -6.55 8.90
CA SER A 79 4.72 -6.84 8.36
C SER A 79 5.81 -5.98 8.99
N ILE A 80 5.54 -4.68 9.28
CA ILE A 80 6.54 -3.82 9.91
C ILE A 80 6.84 -4.23 11.35
N VAL A 81 5.83 -4.69 12.09
CA VAL A 81 6.02 -5.20 13.45
C VAL A 81 6.82 -6.50 13.43
N GLU A 82 6.44 -7.46 12.59
CA GLU A 82 7.16 -8.74 12.44
C GLU A 82 8.63 -8.52 12.02
N VAL A 83 8.89 -7.56 11.12
CA VAL A 83 10.25 -7.19 10.71
C VAL A 83 11.02 -6.54 11.86
N ALA A 84 10.37 -5.63 12.61
CA ALA A 84 11.00 -4.97 13.76
C ALA A 84 11.36 -5.98 14.86
N ASP A 85 10.48 -6.93 15.14
CA ASP A 85 10.72 -8.01 16.10
C ASP A 85 11.90 -8.89 15.65
N ALA A 86 11.94 -9.31 14.38
CA ALA A 86 13.03 -10.11 13.83
C ALA A 86 14.39 -9.39 13.94
N LEU A 87 14.43 -8.09 13.63
CA LEU A 87 15.65 -7.28 13.79
C LEU A 87 16.04 -7.10 15.25
N ASN A 88 15.07 -6.91 16.15
CA ASN A 88 15.29 -6.81 17.59
C ASN A 88 15.86 -8.11 18.19
N ASP A 89 15.46 -9.25 17.63
CA ASP A 89 15.98 -10.58 17.99
C ASP A 89 17.38 -10.85 17.39
N GLY A 90 17.95 -9.88 16.68
CA GLY A 90 19.31 -9.95 16.13
C GLY A 90 19.41 -10.62 14.76
N MET A 91 18.29 -10.82 14.05
CA MET A 91 18.30 -11.36 12.69
C MET A 91 18.86 -10.34 11.70
N ASP A 92 19.69 -10.77 10.76
CA ASP A 92 20.12 -9.89 9.65
C ASP A 92 18.93 -9.59 8.74
N VAL A 93 18.84 -8.35 8.25
CA VAL A 93 17.74 -7.92 7.37
C VAL A 93 17.64 -8.76 6.10
N HIS A 94 18.75 -9.30 5.61
CA HIS A 94 18.80 -10.15 4.41
C HIS A 94 18.28 -11.56 4.65
N ASP A 95 18.19 -11.99 5.90
CA ASP A 95 17.62 -13.29 6.29
C ASP A 95 16.10 -13.23 6.51
N ILE A 96 15.52 -12.02 6.54
CA ILE A 96 14.07 -11.80 6.67
C ILE A 96 13.39 -12.06 5.33
N THR A 97 13.24 -13.34 4.97
CA THR A 97 12.72 -13.78 3.67
C THR A 97 11.35 -14.47 3.75
N TYR A 98 10.78 -14.60 4.95
CA TYR A 98 9.60 -15.41 5.24
C TYR A 98 8.33 -14.63 5.57
N ILE A 99 8.43 -13.32 5.82
CA ILE A 99 7.31 -12.48 6.25
C ILE A 99 6.42 -12.15 5.05
N ASP A 100 5.11 -12.39 5.17
CA ASP A 100 4.12 -12.01 4.17
C ASP A 100 4.08 -10.47 3.98
N GLY A 101 3.79 -10.02 2.77
CA GLY A 101 3.77 -8.59 2.44
C GLY A 101 5.15 -7.97 2.22
N THR A 102 6.20 -8.79 2.10
CA THR A 102 7.57 -8.33 1.85
C THR A 102 8.05 -8.64 0.44
N VAL A 103 9.04 -7.87 0.00
CA VAL A 103 9.81 -8.09 -1.22
C VAL A 103 11.29 -7.94 -0.90
N PHE A 104 12.10 -8.90 -1.31
CA PHE A 104 13.53 -8.95 -1.04
C PHE A 104 14.31 -9.44 -2.27
N ARG A 105 15.62 -9.24 -2.27
CA ARG A 105 16.50 -9.67 -3.36
C ARG A 105 17.33 -10.86 -2.93
N VAL A 106 17.61 -11.75 -3.90
CA VAL A 106 18.48 -12.91 -3.69
C VAL A 106 19.39 -13.11 -4.89
N LYS A 107 20.55 -13.74 -4.66
CA LYS A 107 21.49 -14.16 -5.74
C LYS A 107 21.04 -15.43 -6.44
N ALA A 108 20.34 -16.30 -5.73
CA ALA A 108 19.74 -17.52 -6.23
C ALA A 108 18.45 -17.82 -5.47
N PRO A 109 17.40 -18.32 -6.13
CA PRO A 109 16.19 -18.75 -5.44
C PRO A 109 16.51 -19.99 -4.57
N ASP A 110 15.82 -20.10 -3.43
CA ASP A 110 15.87 -21.31 -2.59
C ASP A 110 15.13 -22.45 -3.29
N GLU A 111 15.82 -23.54 -3.59
CA GLU A 111 15.27 -24.70 -4.30
C GLU A 111 14.18 -25.44 -3.51
N ASN A 112 14.13 -25.26 -2.19
CA ASN A 112 13.11 -25.87 -1.34
C ASN A 112 11.78 -25.10 -1.35
N LEU A 113 11.74 -23.89 -1.93
CA LEU A 113 10.56 -23.05 -1.99
C LEU A 113 9.92 -23.08 -3.39
N SER A 114 8.59 -23.05 -3.41
CA SER A 114 7.83 -22.95 -4.66
C SER A 114 7.63 -21.52 -5.06
N TYR A 115 7.96 -21.20 -6.32
CA TYR A 115 7.78 -19.86 -6.90
C TYR A 115 6.93 -19.91 -8.16
N LEU A 116 6.13 -18.87 -8.35
CA LEU A 116 5.61 -18.52 -9.67
C LEU A 116 6.63 -17.59 -10.34
N ARG A 117 7.34 -18.12 -11.33
CA ARG A 117 8.36 -17.36 -12.06
C ARG A 117 7.70 -16.41 -13.05
N LEU A 118 8.06 -15.14 -12.98
CA LEU A 118 7.70 -14.11 -13.94
C LEU A 118 8.67 -14.11 -15.13
N PRO A 119 8.30 -13.56 -16.29
CA PRO A 119 9.26 -13.25 -17.35
C PRO A 119 10.42 -12.41 -16.81
N ASP A 120 11.63 -12.66 -17.30
CA ASP A 120 12.82 -11.88 -16.90
C ASP A 120 12.76 -10.44 -17.43
N TYR A 121 13.44 -9.53 -16.75
CA TYR A 121 13.40 -8.10 -17.07
C TYR A 121 13.84 -7.78 -18.50
N GLN A 122 14.83 -8.49 -19.05
CA GLN A 122 15.29 -8.25 -20.41
C GLN A 122 14.17 -8.60 -21.43
N SER A 123 13.49 -9.72 -21.23
CA SER A 123 12.33 -10.09 -22.04
C SER A 123 11.20 -9.05 -21.98
N LEU A 124 11.01 -8.40 -20.83
CA LEU A 124 10.01 -7.33 -20.70
C LEU A 124 10.37 -6.10 -21.53
N LEU A 125 11.67 -5.74 -21.60
CA LEU A 125 12.14 -4.62 -22.41
C LEU A 125 11.98 -4.87 -23.92
N GLU A 126 12.20 -6.10 -24.34
CA GLU A 126 12.16 -6.50 -25.75
C GLU A 126 10.74 -6.75 -26.28
N ASN A 127 9.80 -7.12 -25.41
CA ASN A 127 8.48 -7.57 -25.85
C ASN A 127 7.35 -7.08 -24.92
N PRO A 128 6.53 -6.11 -25.38
CA PRO A 128 5.40 -5.61 -24.60
C PRO A 128 4.36 -6.69 -24.21
N LYS A 129 4.26 -7.79 -24.98
CA LYS A 129 3.37 -8.91 -24.60
C LYS A 129 3.89 -9.63 -23.36
N LYS A 130 5.22 -9.71 -23.18
CA LYS A 130 5.82 -10.28 -21.97
C LYS A 130 5.55 -9.41 -20.74
N TYR A 131 5.55 -8.09 -20.91
CA TYR A 131 5.12 -7.18 -19.84
C TYR A 131 3.64 -7.39 -19.46
N ALA A 132 2.76 -7.51 -20.43
CA ALA A 132 1.35 -7.83 -20.20
C ALA A 132 1.15 -9.19 -19.50
N GLU A 133 1.93 -10.21 -19.86
CA GLU A 133 1.96 -11.52 -19.21
C GLU A 133 2.40 -11.40 -17.73
N SER A 134 3.50 -10.69 -17.48
CA SER A 134 3.99 -10.43 -16.11
C SER A 134 2.93 -9.71 -15.26
N PHE A 135 2.31 -8.66 -15.81
CA PHE A 135 1.25 -7.93 -15.11
C PHE A 135 0.05 -8.84 -14.79
N TYR A 136 -0.37 -9.69 -15.73
CA TYR A 136 -1.46 -10.63 -15.53
C TYR A 136 -1.16 -11.63 -14.40
N LEU A 137 0.05 -12.19 -14.37
CA LEU A 137 0.49 -13.07 -13.29
C LEU A 137 0.51 -12.36 -11.92
N GLN A 138 0.99 -11.12 -11.88
CA GLN A 138 0.96 -10.30 -10.67
C GLN A 138 -0.50 -10.04 -10.22
N TYR A 139 -1.39 -9.67 -11.14
CA TYR A 139 -2.80 -9.42 -10.85
C TYR A 139 -3.50 -10.64 -10.25
N GLN A 140 -3.24 -11.83 -10.77
CA GLN A 140 -3.79 -13.08 -10.23
C GLN A 140 -3.27 -13.42 -8.82
N ASN A 141 -2.16 -12.82 -8.40
CA ASN A 141 -1.52 -13.07 -7.11
C ASN A 141 -1.64 -11.88 -6.14
N THR A 142 -2.72 -11.12 -6.22
CA THR A 142 -3.02 -9.99 -5.31
C THR A 142 -3.83 -10.40 -4.08
N ASP A 143 -4.33 -11.64 -4.02
CA ASP A 143 -5.19 -12.09 -2.92
C ASP A 143 -4.40 -12.85 -1.85
N PRO A 144 -4.49 -12.47 -0.56
CA PRO A 144 -3.66 -13.06 0.51
C PRO A 144 -4.01 -14.51 0.87
N PHE A 145 -5.12 -15.06 0.37
CA PHE A 145 -5.51 -16.45 0.63
C PHE A 145 -5.05 -17.42 -0.45
N SER A 146 -4.74 -16.91 -1.64
CA SER A 146 -4.43 -17.76 -2.80
C SER A 146 -3.17 -17.34 -3.56
N ALA A 147 -2.55 -16.21 -3.21
CA ALA A 147 -1.32 -15.75 -3.85
C ALA A 147 -0.17 -16.73 -3.63
N LYS A 148 0.65 -16.85 -4.66
CA LYS A 148 1.93 -17.57 -4.63
C LYS A 148 3.06 -16.57 -4.43
N ARG A 149 4.21 -17.06 -3.97
CA ARG A 149 5.46 -16.32 -4.00
C ARG A 149 5.89 -16.09 -5.44
N LEU A 150 6.18 -14.83 -5.81
CA LEU A 150 6.61 -14.47 -7.16
C LEU A 150 8.13 -14.35 -7.21
N LEU A 151 8.72 -14.78 -8.31
CA LEU A 151 10.16 -14.67 -8.58
C LEU A 151 10.36 -13.93 -9.91
N GLU A 152 10.98 -12.77 -9.87
CA GLU A 152 11.30 -11.97 -11.05
C GLU A 152 12.82 -11.93 -11.28
N PRO A 153 13.33 -12.48 -12.40
CA PRO A 153 14.75 -12.48 -12.72
C PRO A 153 15.18 -11.12 -13.33
N TYR A 154 16.36 -10.63 -12.93
CA TYR A 154 17.01 -9.43 -13.48
C TYR A 154 18.39 -9.72 -14.10
N GLY A 155 18.84 -10.96 -14.00
CA GLY A 155 20.12 -11.42 -14.51
C GLY A 155 20.43 -12.83 -14.02
N VAL A 156 21.70 -13.23 -14.13
CA VAL A 156 22.13 -14.59 -13.77
C VAL A 156 22.10 -14.80 -12.24
N GLN A 157 22.49 -13.78 -11.49
CA GLN A 157 22.57 -13.83 -10.01
C GLN A 157 21.85 -12.65 -9.37
N GLU A 158 20.76 -12.17 -9.96
CA GLU A 158 19.96 -11.09 -9.42
C GLU A 158 18.48 -11.41 -9.61
N PHE A 159 17.79 -11.67 -8.51
CA PHE A 159 16.37 -11.98 -8.47
C PHE A 159 15.68 -11.16 -7.40
N VAL A 160 14.45 -10.74 -7.71
CA VAL A 160 13.52 -10.15 -6.74
C VAL A 160 12.44 -11.16 -6.44
N VAL A 161 12.24 -11.41 -5.15
CA VAL A 161 11.21 -12.32 -4.63
C VAL A 161 10.14 -11.48 -3.94
N GLN A 162 8.89 -11.69 -4.31
CA GLN A 162 7.73 -11.14 -3.62
C GLN A 162 7.02 -12.26 -2.86
N ASN A 163 6.95 -12.15 -1.54
CA ASN A 163 6.10 -13.01 -0.72
C ASN A 163 4.60 -12.73 -0.98
N PRO A 164 3.68 -13.62 -0.62
CA PRO A 164 2.25 -13.36 -0.66
C PRO A 164 1.87 -12.06 0.08
N PRO A 165 0.76 -11.40 -0.27
CA PRO A 165 0.28 -10.25 0.49
C PRO A 165 -0.02 -10.64 1.94
N GLN A 166 0.17 -9.69 2.87
CA GLN A 166 -0.24 -9.88 4.26
C GLN A 166 -1.76 -10.04 4.36
N LYS A 167 -2.23 -10.83 5.32
CA LYS A 167 -3.66 -11.03 5.59
C LYS A 167 -4.33 -9.70 5.96
N PRO A 168 -5.62 -9.51 5.59
CA PRO A 168 -6.37 -8.34 6.01
C PRO A 168 -6.37 -8.19 7.53
N LEU A 169 -6.30 -6.96 8.02
CA LEU A 169 -6.47 -6.66 9.43
C LEU A 169 -7.89 -6.98 9.87
N SER A 170 -8.03 -7.49 11.07
CA SER A 170 -9.31 -7.56 11.78
C SER A 170 -9.83 -6.16 12.12
N GLN A 171 -11.10 -6.03 12.45
CA GLN A 171 -11.66 -4.76 12.90
C GLN A 171 -10.93 -4.20 14.13
N GLN A 172 -10.61 -5.07 15.10
CA GLN A 172 -9.88 -4.67 16.30
C GLN A 172 -8.48 -4.12 15.98
N GLU A 173 -7.75 -4.74 15.06
CA GLU A 173 -6.45 -4.25 14.61
C GLU A 173 -6.58 -2.93 13.86
N MET A 174 -7.61 -2.79 13.00
CA MET A 174 -7.92 -1.53 12.34
C MET A 174 -8.20 -0.42 13.36
N ASP A 175 -9.02 -0.68 14.35
CA ASP A 175 -9.35 0.27 15.42
C ASP A 175 -8.10 0.67 16.22
N HIS A 176 -7.24 -0.29 16.53
CA HIS A 176 -5.96 -0.03 17.19
C HIS A 176 -5.06 0.90 16.36
N VAL A 177 -4.86 0.60 15.08
CA VAL A 177 -4.02 1.41 14.18
C VAL A 177 -4.54 2.84 14.07
N TYR A 178 -5.84 3.03 13.91
CA TYR A 178 -6.43 4.36 13.82
C TYR A 178 -6.56 5.07 15.18
N GLY A 179 -6.48 4.34 16.28
CA GLY A 179 -6.44 4.86 17.65
C GLY A 179 -5.06 5.37 18.11
N LEU A 180 -4.00 5.16 17.32
CA LEU A 180 -2.66 5.65 17.66
C LEU A 180 -2.63 7.18 17.79
N PRO A 181 -1.70 7.76 18.59
CA PRO A 181 -1.67 9.19 18.88
C PRO A 181 -1.10 10.01 17.72
N TYR A 182 -1.84 10.09 16.63
CA TYR A 182 -1.47 10.89 15.45
C TYR A 182 -1.58 12.39 15.75
N CYS A 183 -0.59 13.17 15.30
CA CYS A 183 -0.58 14.62 15.44
C CYS A 183 -1.59 15.35 14.53
N ARG A 184 -2.16 14.69 13.52
CA ARG A 184 -3.17 15.21 12.57
C ARG A 184 -2.77 16.51 11.85
N THR A 185 -1.48 16.82 11.82
CA THR A 185 -0.93 18.00 11.15
C THR A 185 0.48 17.70 10.63
N TYR A 186 1.04 18.65 9.89
CA TYR A 186 2.43 18.58 9.44
C TYR A 186 3.41 18.82 10.61
N HIS A 187 4.68 18.46 10.39
CA HIS A 187 5.72 18.65 11.40
C HIS A 187 5.92 20.13 11.76
N PRO A 188 6.07 20.50 13.05
CA PRO A 188 6.17 21.90 13.49
C PRO A 188 7.28 22.72 12.83
N SER A 189 8.36 22.08 12.35
CA SER A 189 9.43 22.77 11.62
C SER A 189 8.95 23.48 10.34
N TYR A 190 7.82 23.05 9.78
CA TYR A 190 7.26 23.67 8.57
C TYR A 190 6.41 24.90 8.82
N GLU A 191 6.03 25.18 10.07
CA GLU A 191 5.19 26.32 10.45
C GLU A 191 5.79 27.65 9.95
N LYS A 192 7.07 27.88 10.23
CA LYS A 192 7.81 29.07 9.80
C LYS A 192 7.94 29.22 8.28
N LEU A 193 7.72 28.13 7.56
CA LEU A 193 7.78 28.10 6.09
C LEU A 193 6.41 28.22 5.43
N GLY A 194 5.36 28.48 6.21
CA GLY A 194 3.97 28.59 5.73
C GLY A 194 3.18 27.29 5.74
N GLY A 195 3.62 26.29 6.54
CA GLY A 195 2.95 25.01 6.66
C GLY A 195 2.99 24.16 5.40
N VAL A 196 2.16 23.11 5.34
CA VAL A 196 1.99 22.25 4.15
C VAL A 196 0.54 22.36 3.68
N PRO A 197 0.25 23.08 2.60
CA PRO A 197 -1.13 23.39 2.19
C PRO A 197 -2.04 22.17 2.00
N ALA A 198 -1.48 21.04 1.53
CA ALA A 198 -2.25 19.81 1.28
C ALA A 198 -2.94 19.24 2.52
N ILE A 199 -2.54 19.63 3.74
CA ILE A 199 -3.18 19.14 4.98
C ILE A 199 -4.66 19.54 5.05
N SER A 200 -5.03 20.66 4.46
CA SER A 200 -6.42 21.17 4.45
C SER A 200 -7.41 20.19 3.81
N GLU A 201 -6.94 19.38 2.86
CA GLU A 201 -7.78 18.41 2.14
C GLU A 201 -8.14 17.17 2.97
N VAL A 202 -7.29 16.81 3.94
CA VAL A 202 -7.41 15.53 4.64
C VAL A 202 -7.60 15.66 6.16
N ARG A 203 -7.29 16.82 6.75
CA ARG A 203 -7.25 16.99 8.20
C ARG A 203 -8.56 16.62 8.91
N PHE A 204 -9.69 16.98 8.32
CA PHE A 204 -11.03 16.73 8.84
C PHE A 204 -11.78 15.69 7.99
N SER A 205 -11.08 14.62 7.62
CA SER A 205 -11.63 13.46 6.91
C SER A 205 -11.47 12.21 7.73
N LEU A 206 -12.46 11.32 7.70
CA LEU A 206 -12.50 10.05 8.44
C LEU A 206 -12.38 8.88 7.47
N ALA A 207 -11.33 8.08 7.60
CA ALA A 207 -11.23 6.82 6.88
C ALA A 207 -12.01 5.74 7.62
N SER A 208 -13.10 5.24 7.03
CA SER A 208 -13.96 4.22 7.65
C SER A 208 -13.57 2.80 7.31
N ASN A 209 -12.87 2.60 6.19
CA ASN A 209 -12.48 1.29 5.69
C ASN A 209 -11.30 1.39 4.71
N ARG A 210 -10.67 0.26 4.45
CA ARG A 210 -9.63 0.06 3.43
C ARG A 210 -10.00 -1.10 2.52
N GLY A 211 -9.33 -1.18 1.36
CA GLY A 211 -9.60 -2.18 0.34
C GLY A 211 -10.76 -1.80 -0.58
N CYS A 212 -10.78 -2.36 -1.78
CA CYS A 212 -11.84 -2.10 -2.74
C CYS A 212 -12.02 -3.29 -3.69
N PHE A 213 -13.20 -3.88 -3.71
CA PHE A 213 -13.53 -4.97 -4.64
C PHE A 213 -14.00 -4.50 -6.02
N GLY A 214 -13.97 -3.18 -6.29
CA GLY A 214 -14.29 -2.61 -7.60
C GLY A 214 -13.34 -3.07 -8.70
N ALA A 215 -12.06 -3.23 -8.37
CA ALA A 215 -11.01 -3.72 -9.27
C ALA A 215 -10.97 -3.00 -10.63
N CYS A 216 -11.21 -1.68 -10.63
CA CYS A 216 -11.21 -0.85 -11.83
C CYS A 216 -9.82 -0.86 -12.48
N SER A 217 -9.76 -0.97 -13.81
CA SER A 217 -8.51 -1.15 -14.56
C SER A 217 -7.51 -0.01 -14.44
N PHE A 218 -7.96 1.20 -14.12
CA PHE A 218 -7.13 2.39 -13.93
C PHE A 218 -6.67 2.59 -12.47
N CYS A 219 -7.20 1.79 -11.52
CA CYS A 219 -7.06 2.09 -10.09
C CYS A 219 -5.98 1.23 -9.42
N ALA A 220 -5.02 1.90 -8.78
CA ALA A 220 -3.93 1.25 -8.07
C ALA A 220 -4.33 0.59 -6.74
N LEU A 221 -5.51 0.89 -6.20
CA LEU A 221 -5.94 0.40 -4.87
C LEU A 221 -5.99 -1.11 -4.77
N THR A 222 -6.39 -1.80 -5.85
CA THR A 222 -6.38 -3.28 -5.90
C THR A 222 -4.99 -3.86 -5.61
N PHE A 223 -3.94 -3.19 -6.10
CA PHE A 223 -2.55 -3.62 -5.93
C PHE A 223 -1.92 -3.16 -4.62
N HIS A 224 -2.44 -2.08 -4.04
CA HIS A 224 -1.90 -1.52 -2.80
C HIS A 224 -2.71 -1.95 -1.57
N GLN A 225 -4.03 -1.80 -1.56
CA GLN A 225 -4.87 -2.13 -0.41
C GLN A 225 -5.55 -3.50 -0.51
N GLY A 226 -5.54 -4.11 -1.69
CA GLY A 226 -6.23 -5.38 -1.95
C GLY A 226 -7.73 -5.22 -2.20
N ARG A 227 -8.38 -6.37 -2.43
CA ARG A 227 -9.80 -6.45 -2.82
C ARG A 227 -10.73 -6.80 -1.66
N ILE A 228 -10.19 -7.08 -0.48
CA ILE A 228 -10.96 -7.44 0.72
C ILE A 228 -11.13 -6.19 1.57
N ILE A 229 -12.37 -5.90 1.92
CA ILE A 229 -12.67 -4.74 2.76
C ILE A 229 -12.24 -5.01 4.20
N GLN A 230 -11.55 -4.06 4.78
CA GLN A 230 -11.13 -4.00 6.19
C GLN A 230 -11.80 -2.78 6.81
N THR A 231 -12.61 -2.96 7.83
CA THR A 231 -13.52 -1.94 8.35
C THR A 231 -13.21 -1.61 9.80
N ARG A 232 -13.25 -0.33 10.14
CA ARG A 232 -13.23 0.15 11.53
C ARG A 232 -14.60 0.00 12.19
N SER A 233 -14.62 -0.12 13.51
CA SER A 233 -15.86 -0.03 14.28
C SER A 233 -16.48 1.37 14.21
N HIS A 234 -17.77 1.48 14.52
CA HIS A 234 -18.41 2.79 14.67
C HIS A 234 -17.80 3.58 15.82
N GLU A 235 -17.50 2.92 16.92
CA GLU A 235 -16.89 3.51 18.12
C GLU A 235 -15.57 4.18 17.79
N SER A 236 -14.67 3.49 17.11
CA SER A 236 -13.38 4.03 16.69
C SER A 236 -13.52 5.28 15.81
N ILE A 237 -14.51 5.32 14.91
CA ILE A 237 -14.77 6.46 14.02
C ILE A 237 -15.40 7.62 14.80
N LEU A 238 -16.31 7.35 15.73
CA LEU A 238 -16.94 8.36 16.57
C LEU A 238 -15.93 9.03 17.51
N ASP A 239 -15.07 8.25 18.15
CA ASP A 239 -13.98 8.76 19.00
C ASP A 239 -13.04 9.69 18.21
N GLU A 240 -12.74 9.31 16.96
CA GLU A 240 -11.92 10.15 16.09
C GLU A 240 -12.64 11.43 15.68
N ALA A 241 -13.92 11.35 15.34
CA ALA A 241 -14.75 12.52 15.03
C ALA A 241 -14.84 13.48 16.23
N GLU A 242 -15.05 12.95 17.43
CA GLU A 242 -15.08 13.75 18.67
C GLU A 242 -13.76 14.50 18.88
N LYS A 243 -12.61 13.81 18.75
CA LYS A 243 -11.29 14.46 18.83
C LYS A 243 -11.13 15.58 17.81
N MET A 244 -11.65 15.42 16.59
CA MET A 244 -11.61 16.46 15.56
C MET A 244 -12.42 17.70 15.95
N THR A 245 -13.55 17.56 16.66
CA THR A 245 -14.38 18.71 17.07
C THR A 245 -13.66 19.60 18.10
N HIS A 246 -12.65 19.08 18.79
CA HIS A 246 -11.86 19.84 19.77
C HIS A 246 -10.63 20.54 19.14
N GLU A 247 -10.36 20.32 17.85
CA GLU A 247 -9.26 21.00 17.19
C GLU A 247 -9.57 22.50 17.00
N PRO A 248 -8.59 23.40 17.25
CA PRO A 248 -8.81 24.85 17.27
C PRO A 248 -9.35 25.43 15.95
N ASP A 249 -9.04 24.80 14.83
CA ASP A 249 -9.43 25.22 13.48
C ASP A 249 -10.60 24.42 12.90
N PHE A 250 -11.26 23.58 13.71
CA PHE A 250 -12.47 22.87 13.28
C PHE A 250 -13.62 23.86 13.04
N LYS A 251 -14.20 23.82 11.84
CA LYS A 251 -15.23 24.74 11.38
C LYS A 251 -16.66 24.18 11.43
N GLY A 252 -16.86 23.06 12.16
CA GLY A 252 -18.17 22.46 12.36
C GLY A 252 -18.60 21.44 11.29
N TYR A 253 -17.69 21.00 10.41
CA TYR A 253 -17.99 19.96 9.44
C TYR A 253 -16.79 19.04 9.15
N ILE A 254 -17.11 17.79 8.87
CA ILE A 254 -16.17 16.77 8.43
C ILE A 254 -16.30 16.68 6.90
N HIS A 255 -15.16 16.75 6.20
CA HIS A 255 -15.13 16.84 4.74
C HIS A 255 -15.51 15.53 4.07
N ASP A 256 -15.08 14.41 4.63
CA ASP A 256 -15.30 13.07 4.08
C ASP A 256 -15.39 12.01 5.18
N VAL A 257 -16.27 11.05 4.98
CA VAL A 257 -16.40 9.83 5.81
C VAL A 257 -16.49 8.64 4.87
N GLY A 258 -15.40 7.93 4.67
CA GLY A 258 -15.45 6.82 3.73
C GLY A 258 -14.17 6.04 3.59
N GLY A 259 -14.12 5.25 2.54
CA GLY A 259 -12.92 4.58 2.06
C GLY A 259 -12.28 5.40 0.92
N PRO A 260 -11.14 4.93 0.41
CA PRO A 260 -10.38 5.70 -0.59
C PRO A 260 -11.13 5.99 -1.90
N THR A 261 -12.13 5.19 -2.27
CA THR A 261 -12.83 5.30 -3.57
C THR A 261 -14.30 4.95 -3.54
N ALA A 262 -14.72 4.12 -2.59
CA ALA A 262 -16.09 3.62 -2.51
C ALA A 262 -16.42 3.30 -1.06
N ASN A 263 -17.65 3.59 -0.68
CA ASN A 263 -18.11 3.45 0.70
C ASN A 263 -18.54 2.01 1.01
N PHE A 264 -17.67 1.06 0.65
CA PHE A 264 -17.87 -0.35 0.93
C PHE A 264 -17.38 -0.65 2.35
N ARG A 265 -18.32 -0.83 3.28
CA ARG A 265 -18.00 -1.20 4.66
C ARG A 265 -18.11 -2.70 4.94
N GLN A 266 -18.39 -3.50 3.90
CA GLN A 266 -18.52 -4.95 4.03
C GLN A 266 -17.77 -5.65 2.89
N PRO A 267 -17.26 -6.88 3.11
CA PRO A 267 -16.75 -7.73 2.04
C PRO A 267 -17.78 -7.93 0.94
N ALA A 268 -17.34 -8.05 -0.31
CA ALA A 268 -18.25 -8.23 -1.45
C ALA A 268 -19.16 -9.46 -1.31
N CYS A 269 -18.71 -10.51 -0.62
CA CYS A 269 -19.48 -11.71 -0.34
C CYS A 269 -18.85 -12.51 0.81
N LYS A 270 -19.61 -13.44 1.39
CA LYS A 270 -19.16 -14.31 2.48
C LYS A 270 -17.90 -15.12 2.14
N LYS A 271 -17.72 -15.49 0.86
CA LYS A 271 -16.53 -16.23 0.40
C LYS A 271 -15.21 -15.45 0.65
N GLN A 272 -15.23 -14.13 0.52
CA GLN A 272 -14.02 -13.32 0.70
C GLN A 272 -13.42 -13.44 2.10
N LEU A 273 -14.23 -13.71 3.12
CA LEU A 273 -13.76 -13.85 4.50
C LEU A 273 -12.92 -15.12 4.73
N THR A 274 -13.12 -16.17 3.94
CA THR A 274 -12.52 -17.49 4.17
C THR A 274 -11.61 -17.96 3.03
N LYS A 275 -11.95 -17.58 1.79
CA LYS A 275 -11.27 -18.06 0.57
C LYS A 275 -10.70 -16.92 -0.28
N GLY A 276 -10.81 -15.68 0.20
CA GLY A 276 -10.34 -14.51 -0.51
C GLY A 276 -11.16 -14.11 -1.73
N ALA A 277 -10.62 -13.17 -2.51
CA ALA A 277 -11.22 -12.68 -3.74
C ALA A 277 -11.05 -13.70 -4.89
N CYS A 278 -11.99 -13.69 -5.84
CA CYS A 278 -11.92 -14.57 -7.01
C CYS A 278 -10.77 -14.14 -7.94
N GLN A 279 -9.91 -15.09 -8.35
CA GLN A 279 -8.79 -14.82 -9.26
C GLN A 279 -9.26 -14.43 -10.67
N ASN A 280 -10.25 -15.17 -11.20
CA ASN A 280 -10.69 -15.07 -12.61
C ASN A 280 -12.00 -14.28 -12.77
N ARG A 281 -12.44 -13.53 -11.75
CA ARG A 281 -13.66 -12.75 -11.79
C ARG A 281 -13.56 -11.51 -10.94
N GLN A 282 -14.04 -10.40 -11.47
CA GLN A 282 -14.29 -9.17 -10.72
C GLN A 282 -15.72 -9.18 -10.14
N CYS A 283 -15.93 -8.47 -9.03
CA CYS A 283 -17.24 -8.45 -8.37
C CYS A 283 -18.27 -7.60 -9.13
N LEU A 284 -17.82 -6.57 -9.85
CA LEU A 284 -18.67 -5.60 -10.53
C LEU A 284 -18.65 -5.72 -12.07
N PHE A 285 -17.65 -6.37 -12.64
CA PHE A 285 -17.45 -6.41 -14.10
C PHE A 285 -17.29 -7.86 -14.62
N PRO A 286 -17.74 -8.19 -15.84
CA PRO A 286 -18.56 -7.38 -16.78
C PRO A 286 -20.00 -7.20 -16.32
N THR A 287 -20.48 -8.01 -15.41
CA THR A 287 -21.79 -7.91 -14.77
C THR A 287 -21.62 -8.11 -13.26
N PRO A 288 -22.41 -7.45 -12.41
CA PRO A 288 -22.37 -7.65 -10.97
C PRO A 288 -22.50 -9.13 -10.60
N CYS A 289 -21.66 -9.56 -9.64
CA CYS A 289 -21.69 -10.94 -9.18
C CYS A 289 -23.01 -11.23 -8.44
N LYS A 290 -23.67 -12.34 -8.79
CA LYS A 290 -24.94 -12.76 -8.15
C LYS A 290 -24.83 -12.97 -6.62
N ASN A 291 -23.61 -13.26 -6.14
CA ASN A 291 -23.34 -13.47 -4.71
C ASN A 291 -22.88 -12.18 -4.01
N MET A 292 -22.87 -11.05 -4.71
CA MET A 292 -22.45 -9.79 -4.13
C MET A 292 -23.49 -9.29 -3.12
N ILE A 293 -23.00 -8.86 -1.97
CA ILE A 293 -23.81 -8.23 -0.93
C ILE A 293 -23.80 -6.73 -1.21
N ALA A 294 -24.96 -6.18 -1.59
CA ALA A 294 -25.17 -4.76 -1.84
C ALA A 294 -26.01 -4.17 -0.72
N ASP A 295 -25.42 -4.07 0.48
CA ASP A 295 -26.08 -3.54 1.68
C ASP A 295 -25.27 -2.36 2.24
N HIS A 296 -25.91 -1.19 2.33
CA HIS A 296 -25.33 0.04 2.88
C HIS A 296 -25.90 0.43 4.24
N SER A 297 -26.68 -0.46 4.88
CA SER A 297 -27.37 -0.17 6.15
C SER A 297 -26.37 0.24 7.26
N ASP A 298 -25.23 -0.45 7.37
CA ASP A 298 -24.16 -0.14 8.31
C ASP A 298 -23.56 1.26 8.07
N TYR A 299 -23.29 1.61 6.81
CA TYR A 299 -22.75 2.93 6.46
C TYR A 299 -23.77 4.05 6.75
N VAL A 300 -25.04 3.84 6.42
CA VAL A 300 -26.12 4.78 6.74
C VAL A 300 -26.28 4.97 8.25
N ALA A 301 -26.17 3.86 9.03
CA ALA A 301 -26.21 3.91 10.49
C ALA A 301 -25.02 4.72 11.06
N LEU A 302 -23.80 4.54 10.52
CA LEU A 302 -22.62 5.34 10.89
C LEU A 302 -22.85 6.82 10.64
N LEU A 303 -23.31 7.21 9.44
CA LEU A 303 -23.56 8.61 9.10
C LEU A 303 -24.61 9.27 9.99
N ARG A 304 -25.64 8.50 10.41
CA ARG A 304 -26.65 8.99 11.37
C ARG A 304 -26.07 9.25 12.75
N LYS A 305 -25.13 8.45 13.20
CA LYS A 305 -24.43 8.66 14.49
C LYS A 305 -23.48 9.83 14.47
N LEU A 306 -22.85 10.11 13.32
CA LEU A 306 -21.95 11.26 13.13
C LEU A 306 -22.68 12.60 12.96
N ARG A 307 -23.97 12.60 12.67
CA ARG A 307 -24.79 13.79 12.50
C ARG A 307 -25.29 14.33 13.85
#